data_1951a141643d173361ba103a40f645b8
#
_entry.id   1951a141643d173361ba103a40f645b8
#
_cell.length_a   1.000
_cell.length_b   1.000
_cell.length_c   1.000
_cell.angle_alpha   90.00
_cell.angle_beta   90.00
_cell.angle_gamma   90.00
#
_symmetry.space_group_name_H-M   'P 1'
#
loop_
_entity.id
_entity.type
_entity.pdbx_description
1 polymer ?
#
loop_
_entity_poly.entity_id
_entity_poly.type
_entity_poly.pdbx_seq_one_letter_code
_entity_poly.pdbx_strand_id
1 'polypeptide(L)'
;ICILLFDQYLDAVGGHVQMVMFSDDYGGQTHMLLSPRLFREYIKPRLKRVFDLFHRKTDARIFLHSCGTIVPIIPDLIEIGLDVLNPVQPLAKDMDSKGLKEKFGDKLIFHGGVDIQRALPFGTIEEVQAEVKRRIDAFAPGGGYVFGPAHNIQPEIAPEKIITMYKAAETYGRYPIGLTA
;
A
#
# COMPACT_ATOMS: atom_id res chain seq x y z
N ILE A 1 17.55 -15.69 9.87
CA ILE A 1 18.42 -14.58 9.43
C ILE A 1 17.66 -13.26 9.52
N CYS A 2 16.50 -13.05 8.85
CA CYS A 2 15.77 -11.77 8.87
C CYS A 2 15.50 -11.25 10.29
N ILE A 3 15.04 -12.09 11.21
CA ILE A 3 14.76 -11.69 12.60
C ILE A 3 16.03 -11.13 13.28
N LEU A 4 17.19 -11.76 13.10
CA LEU A 4 18.44 -11.29 13.70
C LEU A 4 18.89 -9.94 13.11
N LEU A 5 18.73 -9.76 11.79
CA LEU A 5 19.07 -8.51 11.12
C LEU A 5 18.17 -7.37 11.57
N PHE A 6 16.85 -7.58 11.59
CA PHE A 6 15.92 -6.56 12.07
C PHE A 6 16.08 -6.25 13.56
N ASP A 7 16.40 -7.26 14.38
CA ASP A 7 16.65 -7.06 15.80
C ASP A 7 17.82 -6.06 16.05
N GLN A 8 18.94 -6.30 15.39
CA GLN A 8 20.12 -5.40 15.47
C GLN A 8 19.84 -4.03 14.84
N TYR A 9 19.17 -4.01 13.68
CA TYR A 9 18.83 -2.77 13.01
C TYR A 9 17.93 -1.89 13.87
N LEU A 10 16.88 -2.47 14.46
CA LEU A 10 15.94 -1.72 15.29
C LEU A 10 16.52 -1.33 16.66
N ASP A 11 17.51 -2.04 17.18
CA ASP A 11 18.28 -1.56 18.34
C ASP A 11 18.99 -0.23 18.05
N ALA A 12 19.47 -0.06 16.81
CA ALA A 12 20.18 1.15 16.42
C ALA A 12 19.24 2.32 16.03
N VAL A 13 18.12 2.03 15.35
CA VAL A 13 17.29 3.08 14.72
C VAL A 13 15.82 3.08 15.16
N GLY A 14 15.35 2.12 15.92
CA GLY A 14 13.93 1.94 16.25
C GLY A 14 13.25 3.14 16.91
N GLY A 15 14.00 3.93 17.70
CA GLY A 15 13.52 5.16 18.31
C GLY A 15 13.46 6.37 17.37
N HIS A 16 13.97 6.26 16.14
CA HIS A 16 14.09 7.36 15.17
C HIS A 16 13.24 7.18 13.92
N VAL A 17 12.58 6.03 13.75
CA VAL A 17 11.78 5.71 12.57
C VAL A 17 10.28 5.72 12.90
N GLN A 18 9.47 6.19 11.95
CA GLN A 18 8.02 6.23 12.07
C GLN A 18 7.35 5.05 11.34
N MET A 19 8.12 4.34 10.52
CA MET A 19 7.63 3.21 9.73
C MET A 19 8.75 2.18 9.50
N VAL A 20 8.41 0.90 9.66
CA VAL A 20 9.30 -0.23 9.35
C VAL A 20 8.70 -0.99 8.16
N MET A 21 9.45 -1.03 7.07
CA MET A 21 9.02 -1.70 5.85
C MET A 21 9.48 -3.17 5.82
N PHE A 22 8.53 -4.05 5.56
CA PHE A 22 8.77 -5.43 5.14
C PHE A 22 8.23 -5.62 3.72
N SER A 23 8.92 -6.40 2.90
CA SER A 23 8.52 -6.64 1.50
C SER A 23 8.55 -8.12 1.20
N ASP A 24 7.42 -8.63 0.69
CA ASP A 24 7.31 -10.00 0.18
C ASP A 24 6.04 -10.12 -0.68
N ASP A 25 6.17 -10.55 -1.93
CA ASP A 25 5.06 -10.60 -2.87
C ASP A 25 4.25 -11.90 -2.73
N TYR A 26 2.96 -11.76 -2.42
CA TYR A 26 2.02 -12.87 -2.29
C TYR A 26 0.99 -12.95 -3.42
N GLY A 27 0.89 -11.91 -4.25
CA GLY A 27 -0.10 -11.79 -5.31
C GLY A 27 0.46 -11.64 -6.71
N GLY A 28 -0.29 -12.15 -7.69
CA GLY A 28 -0.16 -11.84 -9.12
C GLY A 28 -1.31 -10.94 -9.58
N GLN A 29 -1.44 -10.72 -10.89
CA GLN A 29 -2.48 -9.83 -11.41
C GLN A 29 -3.89 -10.40 -11.27
N THR A 30 -4.05 -11.72 -11.34
CA THR A 30 -5.36 -12.39 -11.36
C THR A 30 -5.60 -13.32 -10.17
N HIS A 31 -4.56 -13.75 -9.49
CA HIS A 31 -4.64 -14.68 -8.36
C HIS A 31 -3.40 -14.56 -7.47
N MET A 32 -3.49 -15.10 -6.28
CA MET A 32 -2.35 -15.19 -5.36
C MET A 32 -1.30 -16.19 -5.89
N LEU A 33 -0.02 -15.96 -5.53
CA LEU A 33 1.09 -16.85 -5.89
C LEU A 33 1.02 -18.18 -5.14
N LEU A 34 0.39 -18.20 -3.97
CA LEU A 34 0.10 -19.40 -3.19
C LEU A 34 -1.35 -19.31 -2.66
N SER A 35 -1.95 -20.46 -2.36
CA SER A 35 -3.30 -20.45 -1.83
C SER A 35 -3.37 -19.79 -0.44
N PRO A 36 -4.50 -19.16 -0.06
CA PRO A 36 -4.69 -18.61 1.29
C PRO A 36 -4.47 -19.65 2.39
N ARG A 37 -4.77 -20.95 2.13
CA ARG A 37 -4.49 -22.04 3.06
C ARG A 37 -3.00 -22.20 3.31
N LEU A 38 -2.19 -22.23 2.25
CA LEU A 38 -0.73 -22.36 2.38
C LEU A 38 -0.10 -21.11 3.02
N PHE A 39 -0.63 -19.91 2.72
CA PHE A 39 -0.23 -18.69 3.40
C PHE A 39 -0.43 -18.81 4.91
N ARG A 40 -1.62 -19.23 5.36
CA ARG A 40 -1.95 -19.39 6.79
C ARG A 40 -1.11 -20.45 7.48
N GLU A 41 -0.83 -21.55 6.78
CA GLU A 41 -0.07 -22.70 7.33
C GLU A 41 1.42 -22.41 7.44
N TYR A 42 2.01 -21.76 6.41
CA TYR A 42 3.47 -21.64 6.31
C TYR A 42 4.00 -20.22 6.44
N ILE A 43 3.31 -19.22 5.93
CA ILE A 43 3.82 -17.83 5.86
C ILE A 43 3.36 -17.02 7.09
N LYS A 44 2.07 -16.98 7.37
CA LYS A 44 1.48 -16.18 8.44
C LYS A 44 2.19 -16.39 9.80
N PRO A 45 2.49 -17.59 10.28
CA PRO A 45 3.16 -17.78 11.56
C PRO A 45 4.60 -17.20 11.59
N ARG A 46 5.29 -17.24 10.45
CA ARG A 46 6.65 -16.71 10.30
C ARG A 46 6.63 -15.19 10.23
N LEU A 47 5.70 -14.63 9.44
CA LEU A 47 5.50 -13.19 9.30
C LEU A 47 5.06 -12.58 10.64
N LYS A 48 4.17 -13.25 11.36
CA LYS A 48 3.79 -12.84 12.71
C LYS A 48 4.99 -12.67 13.64
N ARG A 49 5.94 -13.60 13.62
CA ARG A 49 7.17 -13.49 14.45
C ARG A 49 8.00 -12.26 14.09
N VAL A 50 8.04 -11.87 12.82
CA VAL A 50 8.73 -10.64 12.37
C VAL A 50 7.98 -9.40 12.86
N PHE A 51 6.66 -9.35 12.70
CA PHE A 51 5.82 -8.23 13.15
C PHE A 51 5.82 -8.10 14.68
N ASP A 52 5.78 -9.21 15.42
CA ASP A 52 5.92 -9.22 16.88
C ASP A 52 7.29 -8.65 17.33
N LEU A 53 8.36 -8.88 16.57
CA LEU A 53 9.65 -8.25 16.83
C LEU A 53 9.57 -6.74 16.64
N PHE A 54 8.97 -6.27 15.54
CA PHE A 54 8.82 -4.84 15.27
C PHE A 54 8.04 -4.15 16.39
N HIS A 55 6.89 -4.68 16.77
CA HIS A 55 6.07 -4.13 17.85
C HIS A 55 6.79 -4.09 19.22
N ARG A 56 7.75 -4.99 19.47
CA ARG A 56 8.52 -4.96 20.72
C ARG A 56 9.66 -3.94 20.70
N LYS A 57 10.16 -3.59 19.52
CA LYS A 57 11.38 -2.77 19.36
C LYS A 57 11.10 -1.31 19.04
N THR A 58 9.90 -1.00 18.53
CA THR A 58 9.57 0.35 18.09
C THR A 58 8.05 0.58 18.08
N ASP A 59 7.64 1.84 18.25
CA ASP A 59 6.27 2.30 18.04
C ASP A 59 5.97 2.62 16.56
N ALA A 60 6.93 2.38 15.65
CA ALA A 60 6.79 2.62 14.23
C ALA A 60 5.70 1.73 13.60
N ARG A 61 4.98 2.27 12.62
CA ARG A 61 3.97 1.53 11.86
C ARG A 61 4.60 0.44 11.02
N ILE A 62 3.96 -0.72 10.97
CA ILE A 62 4.38 -1.84 10.13
C ILE A 62 3.81 -1.65 8.72
N PHE A 63 4.71 -1.53 7.77
CA PHE A 63 4.42 -1.36 6.34
C PHE A 63 4.76 -2.65 5.60
N LEU A 64 3.79 -3.25 4.92
CA LEU A 64 4.01 -4.40 4.05
C LEU A 64 3.90 -3.98 2.58
N HIS A 65 4.96 -4.22 1.82
CA HIS A 65 4.89 -4.20 0.36
C HIS A 65 4.58 -5.62 -0.15
N SER A 66 3.46 -5.74 -0.87
CA SER A 66 3.09 -6.98 -1.57
C SER A 66 2.29 -6.64 -2.82
N CYS A 67 2.88 -6.88 -3.99
CA CYS A 67 2.24 -6.65 -5.28
C CYS A 67 1.05 -7.59 -5.54
N GLY A 68 0.21 -7.20 -6.51
CA GLY A 68 -0.88 -8.01 -7.02
C GLY A 68 -2.10 -8.13 -6.12
N THR A 69 -2.94 -9.11 -6.42
CA THR A 69 -4.15 -9.38 -5.63
C THR A 69 -3.84 -10.21 -4.40
N ILE A 70 -4.13 -9.65 -3.22
CA ILE A 70 -3.93 -10.29 -1.91
C ILE A 70 -5.16 -10.18 -1.01
N VAL A 71 -6.30 -9.77 -1.55
CA VAL A 71 -7.55 -9.57 -0.79
C VAL A 71 -7.89 -10.73 0.15
N PRO A 72 -7.73 -12.02 -0.25
CA PRO A 72 -8.07 -13.14 0.60
C PRO A 72 -7.26 -13.27 1.90
N ILE A 73 -6.10 -12.61 1.98
CA ILE A 73 -5.21 -12.65 3.16
C ILE A 73 -5.10 -11.32 3.89
N ILE A 74 -5.73 -10.24 3.42
CA ILE A 74 -5.73 -8.96 4.13
C ILE A 74 -6.24 -9.11 5.58
N PRO A 75 -7.33 -9.85 5.88
CA PRO A 75 -7.74 -10.06 7.26
C PRO A 75 -6.66 -10.76 8.11
N ASP A 76 -5.94 -11.71 7.54
CA ASP A 76 -4.84 -12.40 8.22
C ASP A 76 -3.66 -11.46 8.52
N LEU A 77 -3.35 -10.54 7.59
CA LEU A 77 -2.31 -9.52 7.76
C LEU A 77 -2.69 -8.52 8.86
N ILE A 78 -3.94 -8.07 8.91
CA ILE A 78 -4.46 -7.20 9.98
C ILE A 78 -4.36 -7.92 11.34
N GLU A 79 -4.76 -9.19 11.41
CA GLU A 79 -4.72 -9.98 12.64
C GLU A 79 -3.31 -10.09 13.23
N ILE A 80 -2.28 -10.16 12.39
CA ILE A 80 -0.88 -10.23 12.83
C ILE A 80 -0.23 -8.85 13.03
N GLY A 81 -0.99 -7.74 12.86
CA GLY A 81 -0.56 -6.40 13.22
C GLY A 81 -0.02 -5.54 12.08
N LEU A 82 -0.49 -5.75 10.85
CA LEU A 82 -0.18 -4.85 9.74
C LEU A 82 -0.89 -3.51 9.92
N ASP A 83 -0.16 -2.39 9.77
CA ASP A 83 -0.71 -1.04 9.78
C ASP A 83 -0.90 -0.45 8.36
N VAL A 84 0.07 -0.65 7.47
CA VAL A 84 0.12 0.00 6.16
C VAL A 84 0.26 -1.03 5.04
N LEU A 85 -0.70 -1.07 4.14
CA LEU A 85 -0.65 -1.91 2.95
C LEU A 85 -0.16 -1.13 1.73
N ASN A 86 0.90 -1.65 1.08
CA ASN A 86 1.51 -1.14 -0.15
C ASN A 86 1.88 -2.29 -1.11
N PRO A 87 1.93 -2.07 -2.41
CA PRO A 87 1.20 -1.03 -3.13
C PRO A 87 -0.25 -1.49 -3.30
N VAL A 88 -1.18 -0.58 -3.44
CA VAL A 88 -2.49 -0.98 -3.94
C VAL A 88 -2.44 -0.92 -5.46
N GLN A 89 -2.34 -2.06 -6.12
CA GLN A 89 -2.34 -2.14 -7.59
C GLN A 89 -3.80 -2.17 -8.10
N PRO A 90 -4.35 -1.06 -8.64
CA PRO A 90 -5.78 -0.94 -8.89
C PRO A 90 -6.29 -1.79 -10.05
N LEU A 91 -5.40 -2.30 -10.90
CA LEU A 91 -5.72 -3.19 -12.02
C LEU A 91 -5.61 -4.67 -11.66
N ALA A 92 -5.06 -5.02 -10.51
CA ALA A 92 -5.07 -6.39 -10.01
C ALA A 92 -6.50 -6.79 -9.59
N LYS A 93 -6.82 -8.05 -9.78
CA LYS A 93 -8.16 -8.57 -9.50
C LYS A 93 -8.58 -8.30 -8.05
N ASP A 94 -9.80 -7.81 -7.87
CA ASP A 94 -10.42 -7.52 -6.56
C ASP A 94 -9.71 -6.43 -5.73
N MET A 95 -8.67 -5.74 -6.28
CA MET A 95 -7.92 -4.66 -5.62
C MET A 95 -8.53 -3.27 -5.91
N ASP A 96 -9.83 -3.19 -6.12
CA ASP A 96 -10.56 -1.94 -6.28
C ASP A 96 -10.43 -1.05 -5.04
N SER A 97 -10.04 0.21 -5.28
CA SER A 97 -9.70 1.15 -4.22
C SER A 97 -10.85 1.44 -3.26
N LYS A 98 -12.06 1.62 -3.81
CA LYS A 98 -13.25 1.94 -3.01
C LYS A 98 -13.66 0.75 -2.14
N GLY A 99 -13.72 -0.44 -2.74
CA GLY A 99 -14.05 -1.66 -2.01
C GLY A 99 -13.02 -2.02 -0.93
N LEU A 100 -11.74 -1.76 -1.16
CA LEU A 100 -10.70 -1.94 -0.14
C LEU A 100 -10.88 -0.94 1.02
N LYS A 101 -11.14 0.34 0.72
CA LYS A 101 -11.38 1.36 1.74
C LYS A 101 -12.61 1.05 2.58
N GLU A 102 -13.72 0.65 1.95
CA GLU A 102 -14.96 0.29 2.65
C GLU A 102 -14.78 -0.92 3.57
N LYS A 103 -13.98 -1.92 3.16
CA LYS A 103 -13.80 -3.16 3.93
C LYS A 103 -12.75 -3.08 5.02
N PHE A 104 -11.69 -2.31 4.82
CA PHE A 104 -10.50 -2.36 5.67
C PHE A 104 -9.97 -1.00 6.11
N GLY A 105 -10.58 0.10 5.65
CA GLY A 105 -10.08 1.46 5.91
C GLY A 105 -10.19 1.92 7.36
N ASP A 106 -10.91 1.21 8.21
CA ASP A 106 -10.94 1.38 9.67
C ASP A 106 -9.73 0.77 10.38
N LYS A 107 -9.01 -0.14 9.70
CA LYS A 107 -7.91 -0.93 10.27
C LYS A 107 -6.59 -0.76 9.55
N LEU A 108 -6.61 -0.35 8.28
CA LEU A 108 -5.42 -0.21 7.44
C LEU A 108 -5.27 1.21 6.88
N ILE A 109 -4.03 1.63 6.81
CA ILE A 109 -3.58 2.74 5.98
C ILE A 109 -3.22 2.16 4.61
N PHE A 110 -3.74 2.79 3.54
CA PHE A 110 -3.37 2.43 2.18
C PHE A 110 -2.29 3.36 1.66
N HIS A 111 -1.26 2.79 1.04
CA HIS A 111 -0.16 3.55 0.45
C HIS A 111 -0.04 3.23 -1.04
N GLY A 112 0.11 4.27 -1.89
CA GLY A 112 0.26 4.10 -3.34
C GLY A 112 -1.05 4.25 -4.11
N GLY A 113 -1.37 3.32 -5.00
CA GLY A 113 -2.66 3.20 -5.67
C GLY A 113 -2.78 3.86 -7.03
N VAL A 114 -1.90 4.81 -7.43
CA VAL A 114 -1.96 5.39 -8.79
C VAL A 114 -1.48 4.37 -9.82
N ASP A 115 -2.28 4.17 -10.86
CA ASP A 115 -2.01 3.18 -11.90
C ASP A 115 -0.75 3.51 -12.71
N ILE A 116 0.26 2.64 -12.57
CA ILE A 116 1.53 2.70 -13.30
C ILE A 116 1.57 1.77 -14.52
N GLN A 117 0.50 1.04 -14.80
CA GLN A 117 0.47 0.07 -15.89
C GLN A 117 -0.25 0.62 -17.14
N ARG A 118 -1.16 1.58 -16.97
CA ARG A 118 -1.94 2.19 -18.07
C ARG A 118 -1.97 3.71 -17.98
N ALA A 119 -2.50 4.27 -16.89
CA ALA A 119 -2.71 5.71 -16.80
C ALA A 119 -1.40 6.50 -16.88
N LEU A 120 -0.43 6.19 -16.04
CA LEU A 120 0.84 6.91 -16.04
C LEU A 120 1.66 6.70 -17.33
N PRO A 121 1.90 5.49 -17.84
CA PRO A 121 2.73 5.32 -19.04
C PRO A 121 2.02 5.79 -20.33
N PHE A 122 0.73 5.49 -20.49
CA PHE A 122 0.05 5.61 -21.78
C PHE A 122 -1.07 6.66 -21.81
N GLY A 123 -1.57 7.11 -20.66
CA GLY A 123 -2.63 8.11 -20.58
C GLY A 123 -2.20 9.51 -21.01
N THR A 124 -3.18 10.36 -21.36
CA THR A 124 -2.97 11.79 -21.54
C THR A 124 -2.78 12.48 -20.18
N ILE A 125 -2.43 13.77 -20.19
CA ILE A 125 -2.32 14.58 -18.95
C ILE A 125 -3.64 14.60 -18.18
N GLU A 126 -4.76 14.76 -18.89
CA GLU A 126 -6.11 14.77 -18.32
C GLU A 126 -6.48 13.40 -17.73
N GLU A 127 -6.09 12.31 -18.37
CA GLU A 127 -6.31 10.97 -17.86
C GLU A 127 -5.49 10.69 -16.60
N VAL A 128 -4.25 11.20 -16.51
CA VAL A 128 -3.43 11.14 -15.29
C VAL A 128 -4.10 11.93 -14.15
N GLN A 129 -4.60 13.13 -14.42
CA GLN A 129 -5.32 13.94 -13.42
C GLN A 129 -6.59 13.21 -12.93
N ALA A 130 -7.36 12.63 -13.86
CA ALA A 130 -8.58 11.90 -13.53
C ALA A 130 -8.27 10.64 -12.70
N GLU A 131 -7.16 9.94 -13.01
CA GLU A 131 -6.70 8.79 -12.22
C GLU A 131 -6.34 9.19 -10.79
N VAL A 132 -5.56 10.27 -10.62
CA VAL A 132 -5.20 10.80 -9.30
C VAL A 132 -6.46 11.16 -8.50
N LYS A 133 -7.40 11.90 -9.11
CA LYS A 133 -8.66 12.25 -8.47
C LYS A 133 -9.42 11.03 -8.01
N ARG A 134 -9.53 10.01 -8.85
CA ARG A 134 -10.20 8.74 -8.53
C ARG A 134 -9.59 8.05 -7.31
N ARG A 135 -8.25 8.04 -7.17
CA ARG A 135 -7.58 7.42 -6.01
C ARG A 135 -7.81 8.23 -4.74
N ILE A 136 -7.72 9.55 -4.83
CA ILE A 136 -7.99 10.45 -3.70
C ILE A 136 -9.45 10.32 -3.25
N ASP A 137 -10.41 10.39 -4.15
CA ASP A 137 -11.84 10.24 -3.83
C ASP A 137 -12.16 8.89 -3.18
N ALA A 138 -11.42 7.83 -3.56
CA ALA A 138 -11.65 6.50 -3.00
C ALA A 138 -10.98 6.28 -1.63
N PHE A 139 -9.74 6.72 -1.44
CA PHE A 139 -8.96 6.37 -0.26
C PHE A 139 -8.86 7.48 0.80
N ALA A 140 -8.92 8.76 0.40
CA ALA A 140 -8.61 9.84 1.31
C ALA A 140 -9.75 10.25 2.28
N PRO A 141 -11.05 10.06 1.98
CA PRO A 141 -12.11 10.39 2.94
C PRO A 141 -11.88 9.70 4.29
N GLY A 142 -11.93 10.50 5.38
CA GLY A 142 -11.67 10.00 6.73
C GLY A 142 -10.20 9.74 7.07
N GLY A 143 -9.26 10.05 6.17
CA GLY A 143 -7.81 9.79 6.39
C GLY A 143 -7.39 8.36 6.06
N GLY A 144 -6.20 7.96 6.54
CA GLY A 144 -5.67 6.60 6.31
C GLY A 144 -5.21 6.34 4.88
N TYR A 145 -4.73 7.37 4.17
CA TYR A 145 -4.18 7.25 2.84
C TYR A 145 -2.86 8.01 2.68
N VAL A 146 -1.85 7.33 2.17
CA VAL A 146 -0.57 7.92 1.75
C VAL A 146 -0.51 7.84 0.22
N PHE A 147 -0.66 9.00 -0.42
CA PHE A 147 -0.69 9.10 -1.87
C PHE A 147 0.65 8.72 -2.52
N GLY A 148 0.58 7.97 -3.61
CA GLY A 148 1.74 7.60 -4.42
C GLY A 148 1.40 6.70 -5.60
N PRO A 149 2.39 6.41 -6.44
CA PRO A 149 2.23 5.41 -7.50
C PRO A 149 2.12 3.99 -6.91
N ALA A 150 1.45 3.09 -7.64
CA ALA A 150 1.25 1.70 -7.22
C ALA A 150 2.53 0.85 -7.26
N HIS A 151 3.64 1.39 -7.70
CA HIS A 151 4.99 0.81 -7.65
C HIS A 151 6.02 1.88 -8.03
N ASN A 152 7.30 1.53 -8.08
CA ASN A 152 8.35 2.42 -8.60
C ASN A 152 7.99 2.91 -10.00
N ILE A 153 8.13 4.22 -10.21
CA ILE A 153 7.93 4.85 -11.52
C ILE A 153 9.04 4.36 -12.45
N GLN A 154 8.65 3.82 -13.59
CA GLN A 154 9.56 3.27 -14.57
C GLN A 154 10.13 4.37 -15.49
N PRO A 155 11.33 4.19 -16.07
CA PRO A 155 12.02 5.23 -16.83
C PRO A 155 11.33 5.66 -18.12
N GLU A 156 10.41 4.87 -18.65
CA GLU A 156 9.61 5.19 -19.84
C GLU A 156 8.48 6.21 -19.55
N ILE A 157 8.21 6.51 -18.29
CA ILE A 157 7.14 7.46 -17.94
C ILE A 157 7.67 8.88 -18.10
N ALA A 158 7.01 9.67 -18.95
CA ALA A 158 7.38 11.05 -19.22
C ALA A 158 7.37 11.91 -17.94
N PRO A 159 8.40 12.74 -17.70
CA PRO A 159 8.50 13.56 -16.49
C PRO A 159 7.30 14.47 -16.27
N GLU A 160 6.68 14.98 -17.34
CA GLU A 160 5.50 15.84 -17.29
C GLU A 160 4.31 15.14 -16.62
N LYS A 161 4.15 13.82 -16.85
CA LYS A 161 3.09 13.02 -16.21
C LYS A 161 3.35 12.84 -14.72
N ILE A 162 4.61 12.67 -14.33
CA ILE A 162 5.01 12.55 -12.92
C ILE A 162 4.72 13.88 -12.20
N ILE A 163 5.11 14.99 -12.78
CA ILE A 163 4.83 16.33 -12.24
C ILE A 163 3.31 16.56 -12.16
N THR A 164 2.58 16.19 -13.19
CA THR A 164 1.11 16.29 -13.23
C THR A 164 0.46 15.46 -12.12
N MET A 165 0.92 14.24 -11.89
CA MET A 165 0.42 13.35 -10.83
C MET A 165 0.52 14.03 -9.46
N TYR A 166 1.67 14.59 -9.10
CA TYR A 166 1.85 15.26 -7.80
C TYR A 166 1.09 16.59 -7.70
N LYS A 167 1.06 17.40 -8.75
CA LYS A 167 0.26 18.66 -8.79
C LYS A 167 -1.25 18.35 -8.65
N ALA A 168 -1.74 17.33 -9.31
CA ALA A 168 -3.12 16.89 -9.16
C ALA A 168 -3.41 16.42 -7.72
N ALA A 169 -2.46 15.72 -7.10
CA ALA A 169 -2.60 15.31 -5.71
C ALA A 169 -2.67 16.53 -4.74
N GLU A 170 -1.88 17.56 -4.96
CA GLU A 170 -1.95 18.81 -4.17
C GLU A 170 -3.30 19.51 -4.36
N THR A 171 -3.88 19.42 -5.56
CA THR A 171 -5.17 20.06 -5.89
C THR A 171 -6.34 19.32 -5.27
N TYR A 172 -6.40 18.00 -5.44
CA TYR A 172 -7.54 17.18 -5.02
C TYR A 172 -7.41 16.64 -3.59
N GLY A 173 -6.20 16.60 -3.03
CA GLY A 173 -5.90 16.04 -1.71
C GLY A 173 -6.09 17.00 -0.53
N ARG A 174 -6.59 18.22 -0.74
CA ARG A 174 -6.83 19.17 0.34
C ARG A 174 -8.08 18.79 1.13
N TYR A 175 -7.94 18.66 2.43
CA TYR A 175 -9.08 18.39 3.31
C TYR A 175 -9.90 19.66 3.59
N PRO A 176 -11.24 19.54 3.76
CA PRO A 176 -12.02 18.31 3.80
C PRO A 176 -12.25 17.70 2.40
N ILE A 177 -12.07 16.38 2.26
CA ILE A 177 -12.27 15.64 1.00
C ILE A 177 -13.65 15.02 1.02
N GLY A 178 -14.38 15.14 -0.11
CA GLY A 178 -15.70 14.53 -0.27
C GLY A 178 -16.85 15.25 0.42
N LEU A 179 -16.62 16.39 1.04
CA LEU A 179 -17.67 17.32 1.45
C LEU A 179 -17.98 18.23 0.25
N THR A 180 -18.84 17.80 -0.63
CA THR A 180 -19.55 18.74 -1.51
C THR A 180 -20.42 19.63 -0.63
N ALA A 181 -20.18 20.92 -0.69
CA ALA A 181 -21.07 21.92 -0.10
C ALA A 181 -22.46 21.83 -0.71
#